data_4c91eee3cde42af9a5b8c489642ed3c1
#
_entry.id   4c91eee3cde42af9a5b8c489642ed3c1
#
_cell.length_a   1.000
_cell.length_b   1.000
_cell.length_c   1.000
_cell.angle_alpha   90.00
_cell.angle_beta   90.00
_cell.angle_gamma   90.00
#
_symmetry.space_group_name_H-M   'P 1'
#
loop_
_entity.id
_entity.type
_entity.pdbx_description
1 polymer ?
#
loop_
_entity_poly.entity_id
_entity_poly.type
_entity_poly.pdbx_seq_one_letter_code
_entity_poly.pdbx_strand_id
1 'polypeptide(L)'
;MLIALCLLGATIYMTITLFSSAWLNTSFQHQQSQIISINMLENCQDIEDLEWLLFENHHKMTKYQEVYHKLSQNLEELSKNCHKYINSTNLTPSSFKFHQQQTLDIIKGRYLNFSIPNDSSLNPDLSCGRFPLESDLNITDIYWQVTNTTNGTFYLYNAYYDDRKDVNGLPFVRILALINVLDPVVKTFCQFWYENVNEPLVAEVYEYRYIWNRKWGSNKKGASPYLISCEVPLSVPPSHVSLVERRCGSANNLMKVKNKRPKRNKKEAFIVSVKRFEFTDDISLQIIEWSEILKILGVNKVEFFVHFCHSNVLNVLKFYESEGFMNIKFIKYPSDFQNERKKNWHQYSQNQLISYHDTFYEHMYSYDFMVPMDTDEFIMPLRDKDRTWNDLLKRTIQKSRKKKKQKFDCYPVDNHYFLLQSSYQNEAIAGIPKNLYFLPNIYRANNFTKNGGNAKTFMKMDRVLTVHNHFPFSCLDDQNDFKCKRFGVAREDGQLSHYRVNCTNKECKESIDDPVRDESLWKFKDEIVENVRDVIERIKKYTKGEVDLKLEEVT
;
A
#
# COMPACT_ATOMS: atom_id res chain seq x y z
N MET A 1 -12.45 -19.28 -21.77
CA MET A 1 -13.73 -18.85 -21.19
C MET A 1 -14.37 -19.92 -20.30
N LEU A 2 -14.74 -21.10 -20.81
CA LEU A 2 -15.31 -22.18 -19.98
C LEU A 2 -14.36 -22.66 -18.86
N ILE A 3 -13.06 -22.74 -19.11
CA ILE A 3 -12.05 -23.17 -18.13
C ILE A 3 -11.89 -22.16 -16.99
N ALA A 4 -11.93 -20.86 -17.29
CA ALA A 4 -11.91 -19.82 -16.26
C ALA A 4 -13.17 -19.87 -15.40
N LEU A 5 -14.32 -20.08 -16.00
CA LEU A 5 -15.60 -20.28 -15.30
C LEU A 5 -15.61 -21.54 -14.43
N CYS A 6 -15.00 -22.62 -14.91
CA CYS A 6 -14.88 -23.86 -14.16
C CYS A 6 -13.97 -23.72 -12.94
N LEU A 7 -12.83 -23.08 -13.09
CA LEU A 7 -11.90 -22.80 -12.01
C LEU A 7 -12.52 -21.82 -10.99
N LEU A 8 -13.24 -20.83 -11.46
CA LEU A 8 -13.98 -19.87 -10.64
C LEU A 8 -15.07 -20.56 -9.81
N GLY A 9 -15.87 -21.43 -10.44
CA GLY A 9 -16.91 -22.21 -9.75
C GLY A 9 -16.34 -23.08 -8.63
N ALA A 10 -15.20 -23.74 -8.88
CA ALA A 10 -14.53 -24.57 -7.88
C ALA A 10 -14.00 -23.74 -6.71
N THR A 11 -13.53 -22.54 -6.97
CA THR A 11 -13.00 -21.61 -5.94
C THR A 11 -14.11 -21.07 -5.06
N ILE A 12 -15.19 -20.61 -5.65
CA ILE A 12 -16.35 -20.11 -4.93
C ILE A 12 -16.97 -21.24 -4.08
N TYR A 13 -17.06 -22.46 -4.64
CA TYR A 13 -17.55 -23.62 -3.90
C TYR A 13 -16.66 -23.97 -2.68
N MET A 14 -15.32 -23.96 -2.82
CA MET A 14 -14.42 -24.18 -1.68
C MET A 14 -14.53 -23.09 -0.62
N THR A 15 -14.64 -21.84 -1.01
CA THR A 15 -14.81 -20.70 -0.09
C THR A 15 -16.12 -20.83 0.67
N ILE A 16 -17.20 -21.16 -0.03
CA ILE A 16 -18.54 -21.37 0.53
C ILE A 16 -18.57 -22.60 1.45
N THR A 17 -17.93 -23.72 1.09
CA THR A 17 -17.94 -24.93 1.92
C THR A 17 -17.11 -24.78 3.19
N LEU A 18 -16.00 -24.05 3.14
CA LEU A 18 -15.21 -23.73 4.33
C LEU A 18 -15.95 -22.80 5.29
N PHE A 19 -16.75 -21.87 4.78
CA PHE A 19 -17.62 -21.03 5.60
C PHE A 19 -18.84 -21.77 6.15
N SER A 20 -19.48 -22.64 5.36
CA SER A 20 -20.68 -23.36 5.79
C SER A 20 -20.40 -24.40 6.88
N SER A 21 -19.22 -25.03 6.89
CA SER A 21 -18.85 -25.99 7.94
C SER A 21 -18.61 -25.35 9.31
N ALA A 22 -18.36 -24.05 9.34
CA ALA A 22 -18.16 -23.30 10.59
C ALA A 22 -19.45 -22.69 11.18
N TRP A 23 -20.58 -22.67 10.42
CA TRP A 23 -21.76 -21.85 10.74
C TRP A 23 -23.12 -22.57 10.70
N LEU A 24 -23.17 -23.88 10.59
CA LEU A 24 -24.41 -24.66 10.37
C LEU A 24 -25.32 -24.84 11.60
N ASN A 25 -25.39 -23.94 12.52
CA ASN A 25 -26.24 -24.12 13.71
C ASN A 25 -27.18 -22.96 14.04
N THR A 26 -27.80 -22.26 13.11
CA THR A 26 -29.02 -21.50 13.44
C THR A 26 -29.89 -21.20 12.21
N SER A 27 -31.19 -21.35 12.42
CA SER A 27 -32.35 -21.28 11.50
C SER A 27 -32.58 -19.92 10.84
N PHE A 28 -32.98 -19.96 9.52
CA PHE A 28 -33.46 -18.76 8.80
C PHE A 28 -34.58 -19.01 7.81
N GLN A 29 -35.54 -18.11 7.76
CA GLN A 29 -36.56 -18.02 6.71
C GLN A 29 -36.77 -16.58 6.21
N HIS A 30 -36.87 -16.45 4.89
CA HIS A 30 -37.46 -15.41 4.05
C HIS A 30 -36.79 -14.08 3.81
N GLN A 31 -36.26 -13.86 2.60
CA GLN A 31 -36.71 -12.83 1.65
C GLN A 31 -36.04 -12.96 0.27
N GLN A 32 -36.85 -12.80 -0.82
CA GLN A 32 -36.39 -12.80 -2.21
C GLN A 32 -35.51 -11.59 -2.51
N SER A 33 -34.39 -11.83 -3.15
CA SER A 33 -33.56 -10.77 -3.73
C SER A 33 -32.99 -11.26 -5.06
N GLN A 34 -32.71 -10.32 -5.91
CA GLN A 34 -32.30 -10.52 -7.29
C GLN A 34 -31.23 -11.60 -7.40
N ILE A 35 -31.59 -12.67 -8.09
CA ILE A 35 -30.67 -13.73 -8.49
C ILE A 35 -29.64 -13.07 -9.37
N ILE A 36 -28.38 -13.09 -8.93
CA ILE A 36 -27.25 -12.81 -9.81
C ILE A 36 -27.31 -13.89 -10.86
N SER A 37 -27.74 -13.53 -12.06
CA SER A 37 -27.90 -14.50 -13.13
C SER A 37 -26.53 -15.05 -13.53
N ILE A 38 -26.50 -16.28 -13.97
CA ILE A 38 -25.30 -16.91 -14.56
C ILE A 38 -24.73 -16.04 -15.70
N ASN A 39 -25.59 -15.26 -16.38
CA ASN A 39 -25.16 -14.27 -17.39
C ASN A 39 -24.28 -13.14 -16.85
N MET A 40 -24.37 -12.76 -15.54
CA MET A 40 -23.41 -11.83 -14.93
C MET A 40 -22.03 -12.48 -14.75
N LEU A 41 -22.00 -13.76 -14.44
CA LEU A 41 -20.77 -14.54 -14.35
C LEU A 41 -20.09 -14.74 -15.71
N GLU A 42 -20.86 -14.81 -16.79
CA GLU A 42 -20.33 -14.89 -18.16
C GLU A 42 -19.70 -13.59 -18.66
N ASN A 43 -20.10 -12.45 -18.07
CA ASN A 43 -19.57 -11.13 -18.40
C ASN A 43 -18.50 -10.61 -17.41
N CYS A 44 -18.26 -11.30 -16.30
CA CYS A 44 -17.18 -10.97 -15.38
C CYS A 44 -15.83 -11.38 -15.99
N GLN A 45 -15.11 -10.45 -16.54
CA GLN A 45 -13.76 -10.67 -17.08
C GLN A 45 -12.68 -10.69 -15.99
N ASP A 46 -13.01 -10.31 -14.74
CA ASP A 46 -12.07 -10.21 -13.64
C ASP A 46 -12.53 -11.02 -12.41
N ILE A 47 -11.64 -11.86 -11.91
CA ILE A 47 -11.80 -12.56 -10.62
C ILE A 47 -12.11 -11.58 -9.48
N GLU A 48 -11.56 -10.37 -9.57
CA GLU A 48 -11.74 -9.29 -8.61
C GLU A 48 -13.20 -8.79 -8.54
N ASP A 49 -13.93 -8.77 -9.67
CA ASP A 49 -15.36 -8.36 -9.69
C ASP A 49 -16.24 -9.38 -8.99
N LEU A 50 -15.85 -10.65 -9.06
CA LEU A 50 -16.55 -11.73 -8.36
C LEU A 50 -16.25 -11.75 -6.85
N GLU A 51 -15.01 -11.51 -6.47
CA GLU A 51 -14.62 -11.38 -5.07
C GLU A 51 -15.32 -10.17 -4.43
N TRP A 52 -15.42 -9.05 -5.16
CA TRP A 52 -16.19 -7.88 -4.73
C TRP A 52 -17.69 -8.18 -4.59
N LEU A 53 -18.28 -8.89 -5.55
CA LEU A 53 -19.69 -9.25 -5.53
C LEU A 53 -20.04 -10.21 -4.37
N LEU A 54 -19.15 -11.14 -4.06
CA LEU A 54 -19.28 -12.04 -2.91
C LEU A 54 -19.16 -11.28 -1.59
N PHE A 55 -18.25 -10.32 -1.52
CA PHE A 55 -18.06 -9.49 -0.34
C PHE A 55 -19.23 -8.51 -0.12
N GLU A 56 -19.71 -7.84 -1.16
CA GLU A 56 -20.87 -6.95 -1.10
C GLU A 56 -22.14 -7.73 -0.67
N ASN A 57 -22.26 -9.00 -1.11
CA ASN A 57 -23.35 -9.87 -0.70
C ASN A 57 -23.17 -10.43 0.72
N HIS A 58 -21.94 -10.62 1.20
CA HIS A 58 -21.68 -11.02 2.57
C HIS A 58 -22.20 -10.01 3.59
N HIS A 59 -22.13 -8.73 3.28
CA HIS A 59 -22.61 -7.66 4.17
C HIS A 59 -24.15 -7.56 4.24
N LYS A 60 -24.83 -8.09 3.25
CA LYS A 60 -26.31 -8.23 3.22
C LYS A 60 -26.78 -9.59 3.78
N MET A 61 -25.89 -10.41 4.37
CA MET A 61 -26.14 -11.82 4.69
C MET A 61 -27.29 -12.13 5.65
N THR A 62 -27.68 -11.22 6.54
CA THR A 62 -28.90 -11.39 7.34
C THR A 62 -30.18 -11.43 6.50
N LYS A 63 -30.12 -10.99 5.25
CA LYS A 63 -31.22 -11.02 4.28
C LYS A 63 -31.09 -12.07 3.17
N TYR A 64 -29.95 -12.79 3.04
CA TYR A 64 -29.56 -13.46 1.81
C TYR A 64 -29.19 -14.95 1.92
N GLN A 65 -29.55 -15.64 2.99
CA GLN A 65 -29.23 -17.06 3.13
C GLN A 65 -29.91 -17.94 2.04
N GLU A 66 -31.08 -17.57 1.55
CA GLU A 66 -31.70 -18.30 0.41
C GLU A 66 -30.92 -18.11 -0.89
N VAL A 67 -30.44 -16.89 -1.14
CA VAL A 67 -29.60 -16.58 -2.32
C VAL A 67 -28.28 -17.32 -2.21
N TYR A 68 -27.69 -17.33 -1.02
CA TYR A 68 -26.47 -18.07 -0.72
C TYR A 68 -26.62 -19.56 -0.94
N HIS A 69 -27.74 -20.14 -0.48
CA HIS A 69 -28.02 -21.56 -0.68
C HIS A 69 -28.25 -21.92 -2.15
N LYS A 70 -28.98 -21.08 -2.91
CA LYS A 70 -29.14 -21.24 -4.37
C LYS A 70 -27.85 -21.04 -5.13
N LEU A 71 -27.05 -20.05 -4.74
CA LEU A 71 -25.71 -19.80 -5.33
C LEU A 71 -24.79 -20.98 -5.05
N SER A 72 -24.79 -21.51 -3.84
CA SER A 72 -24.06 -22.71 -3.44
C SER A 72 -24.43 -23.94 -4.24
N GLN A 73 -25.76 -24.17 -4.47
CA GLN A 73 -26.24 -25.27 -5.28
C GLN A 73 -25.86 -25.14 -6.77
N ASN A 74 -25.97 -23.94 -7.32
CA ASN A 74 -25.57 -23.66 -8.70
C ASN A 74 -24.06 -23.81 -8.90
N LEU A 75 -23.26 -23.42 -7.91
CA LEU A 75 -21.81 -23.57 -7.93
C LEU A 75 -21.37 -25.02 -7.76
N GLU A 76 -22.11 -25.82 -7.00
CA GLU A 76 -21.87 -27.26 -6.90
C GLU A 76 -22.16 -27.98 -8.24
N GLU A 77 -23.19 -27.56 -8.96
CA GLU A 77 -23.51 -28.07 -10.29
C GLU A 77 -22.48 -27.63 -11.34
N LEU A 78 -22.06 -26.36 -11.31
CA LEU A 78 -20.96 -25.84 -12.12
C LEU A 78 -19.65 -26.55 -11.81
N SER A 79 -19.31 -26.79 -10.54
CA SER A 79 -18.12 -27.52 -10.12
C SER A 79 -18.11 -28.95 -10.63
N LYS A 80 -19.27 -29.67 -10.58
CA LYS A 80 -19.39 -31.01 -11.14
C LYS A 80 -19.17 -31.02 -12.66
N ASN A 81 -19.71 -30.04 -13.36
CA ASN A 81 -19.51 -29.89 -14.81
C ASN A 81 -18.09 -29.53 -15.17
N CYS A 82 -17.45 -28.72 -14.35
CA CYS A 82 -16.04 -28.32 -14.47
C CYS A 82 -15.06 -29.46 -14.22
N HIS A 83 -15.29 -30.28 -13.19
CA HIS A 83 -14.47 -31.48 -12.94
C HIS A 83 -14.52 -32.45 -14.12
N LYS A 84 -15.71 -32.59 -14.75
CA LYS A 84 -15.87 -33.42 -15.94
C LYS A 84 -15.09 -32.88 -17.14
N TYR A 85 -14.95 -31.55 -17.27
CA TYR A 85 -14.21 -30.88 -18.32
C TYR A 85 -12.70 -30.89 -18.06
N ILE A 86 -12.27 -30.64 -16.83
CA ILE A 86 -10.85 -30.64 -16.40
C ILE A 86 -10.24 -32.05 -16.58
N ASN A 87 -10.97 -33.08 -16.21
CA ASN A 87 -10.53 -34.48 -16.41
C ASN A 87 -10.38 -34.85 -17.89
N SER A 88 -11.04 -34.11 -18.81
CA SER A 88 -10.91 -34.29 -20.26
C SER A 88 -9.77 -33.48 -20.91
N THR A 89 -9.13 -32.52 -20.22
CA THR A 89 -8.21 -31.54 -20.81
C THR A 89 -6.79 -31.52 -20.24
N ASN A 90 -6.44 -32.37 -19.26
CA ASN A 90 -5.08 -32.46 -18.64
C ASN A 90 -4.48 -31.13 -18.10
N LEU A 91 -5.28 -30.17 -17.67
CA LEU A 91 -4.83 -28.90 -17.12
C LEU A 91 -4.66 -28.93 -15.59
N THR A 92 -3.56 -28.41 -15.07
CA THR A 92 -3.24 -28.41 -13.64
C THR A 92 -3.69 -27.13 -12.93
N PRO A 93 -4.24 -27.19 -11.70
CA PRO A 93 -4.88 -26.05 -11.00
C PRO A 93 -3.95 -25.18 -10.13
N SER A 94 -2.67 -25.03 -10.43
CA SER A 94 -1.69 -24.50 -9.48
C SER A 94 -1.67 -22.98 -9.27
N SER A 95 -2.04 -22.16 -10.25
CA SER A 95 -2.03 -20.70 -10.15
C SER A 95 -3.20 -20.14 -9.34
N PHE A 96 -4.30 -20.85 -9.33
CA PHE A 96 -5.57 -20.42 -8.74
C PHE A 96 -5.61 -20.51 -7.19
N LYS A 97 -4.93 -21.51 -6.61
CA LYS A 97 -4.86 -21.69 -5.14
C LYS A 97 -4.18 -20.52 -4.41
N PHE A 98 -3.34 -19.77 -5.10
CA PHE A 98 -2.55 -18.71 -4.50
C PHE A 98 -3.36 -17.42 -4.26
N HIS A 99 -4.19 -17.00 -5.20
CA HIS A 99 -5.05 -15.82 -5.04
C HIS A 99 -6.10 -16.00 -3.96
N GLN A 100 -6.66 -17.21 -3.90
CA GLN A 100 -7.65 -17.59 -2.90
C GLN A 100 -7.10 -17.49 -1.47
N GLN A 101 -5.87 -17.96 -1.26
CA GLN A 101 -5.23 -17.88 0.06
C GLN A 101 -4.94 -16.44 0.47
N GLN A 102 -4.53 -15.58 -0.47
CA GLN A 102 -4.27 -14.17 -0.19
C GLN A 102 -5.54 -13.40 0.20
N THR A 103 -6.64 -13.59 -0.52
CA THR A 103 -7.92 -12.96 -0.17
C THR A 103 -8.42 -13.45 1.19
N LEU A 104 -8.33 -14.75 1.46
CA LEU A 104 -8.65 -15.33 2.77
C LEU A 104 -7.74 -14.79 3.88
N ASP A 105 -6.45 -14.62 3.63
CA ASP A 105 -5.51 -14.09 4.62
C ASP A 105 -5.73 -12.60 4.88
N ILE A 106 -6.12 -11.83 3.87
CA ILE A 106 -6.54 -10.43 4.01
C ILE A 106 -7.82 -10.33 4.85
N ILE A 107 -8.83 -11.12 4.52
CA ILE A 107 -10.10 -11.17 5.26
C ILE A 107 -9.85 -11.63 6.69
N LYS A 108 -9.12 -12.72 6.91
CA LYS A 108 -8.76 -13.21 8.23
C LYS A 108 -7.92 -12.21 9.01
N GLY A 109 -6.92 -11.60 8.36
CA GLY A 109 -6.04 -10.62 9.00
C GLY A 109 -6.75 -9.34 9.42
N ARG A 110 -7.76 -8.88 8.66
CA ARG A 110 -8.51 -7.65 8.95
C ARG A 110 -9.75 -7.86 9.80
N TYR A 111 -10.49 -8.95 9.60
CA TYR A 111 -11.84 -9.08 10.13
C TYR A 111 -12.13 -10.34 10.96
N LEU A 112 -11.41 -11.45 10.77
CA LEU A 112 -11.74 -12.72 11.39
C LEU A 112 -10.85 -13.11 12.60
N ASN A 113 -9.80 -12.37 12.91
CA ASN A 113 -9.01 -12.58 14.12
C ASN A 113 -9.63 -11.88 15.34
N PHE A 114 -10.96 -11.81 15.39
CA PHE A 114 -11.69 -11.39 16.58
C PHE A 114 -11.99 -12.60 17.45
N SER A 115 -11.54 -12.59 18.67
CA SER A 115 -12.24 -13.32 19.70
C SER A 115 -13.46 -12.48 20.08
N ILE A 116 -14.60 -12.69 19.39
CA ILE A 116 -15.86 -12.09 19.81
C ILE A 116 -16.18 -12.71 21.18
N PRO A 117 -16.41 -11.92 22.23
CA PRO A 117 -16.91 -12.47 23.47
C PRO A 117 -18.20 -13.26 23.19
N ASN A 118 -18.31 -14.47 23.69
CA ASN A 118 -19.54 -15.26 23.56
C ASN A 118 -20.72 -14.41 24.06
N ASP A 119 -21.81 -14.38 23.29
CA ASP A 119 -23.02 -13.56 23.51
C ASP A 119 -23.63 -13.67 24.91
N SER A 120 -23.33 -14.75 25.64
CA SER A 120 -23.79 -15.02 27.01
C SER A 120 -23.12 -14.18 28.11
N SER A 121 -22.10 -13.37 27.79
CA SER A 121 -21.38 -12.52 28.75
C SER A 121 -21.69 -11.03 28.64
N LEU A 122 -22.58 -10.64 27.72
CA LEU A 122 -22.95 -9.23 27.51
C LEU A 122 -23.87 -8.77 28.66
N ASN A 123 -23.31 -7.96 29.55
CA ASN A 123 -24.10 -7.32 30.60
C ASN A 123 -24.95 -6.19 29.94
N PRO A 124 -26.31 -6.22 30.02
CA PRO A 124 -27.18 -5.20 29.46
C PRO A 124 -27.07 -3.83 30.13
N ASP A 125 -26.44 -3.74 31.30
CA ASP A 125 -26.29 -2.52 32.09
C ASP A 125 -24.97 -1.77 31.84
N LEU A 126 -24.33 -1.95 30.67
CA LEU A 126 -23.11 -1.23 30.33
C LEU A 126 -23.36 0.28 30.23
N SER A 127 -22.57 1.07 30.97
CA SER A 127 -22.74 2.53 31.05
C SER A 127 -22.32 3.26 29.78
N CYS A 128 -21.47 2.63 28.90
CA CYS A 128 -20.92 3.30 27.72
C CYS A 128 -20.58 2.33 26.59
N GLY A 129 -21.53 2.11 25.68
CA GLY A 129 -21.33 1.35 24.46
C GLY A 129 -21.00 -0.14 24.71
N ARG A 130 -21.27 -0.99 23.75
CA ARG A 130 -20.87 -2.40 23.76
C ARG A 130 -19.85 -2.66 22.68
N PHE A 131 -19.05 -3.70 22.85
CA PHE A 131 -18.17 -4.18 21.78
C PHE A 131 -19.01 -4.49 20.53
N PRO A 132 -18.68 -3.94 19.34
CA PRO A 132 -19.47 -4.15 18.14
C PRO A 132 -19.50 -5.62 17.73
N LEU A 133 -20.68 -6.12 17.42
CA LEU A 133 -20.84 -7.41 16.75
C LEU A 133 -20.51 -7.25 15.25
N GLU A 134 -20.20 -8.35 14.59
CA GLU A 134 -19.95 -8.33 13.14
C GLU A 134 -21.17 -7.78 12.37
N SER A 135 -22.39 -8.08 12.81
CA SER A 135 -23.64 -7.54 12.25
C SER A 135 -23.81 -6.03 12.41
N ASP A 136 -23.11 -5.41 13.35
CA ASP A 136 -23.18 -3.96 13.59
C ASP A 136 -22.24 -3.19 12.63
N LEU A 137 -21.25 -3.88 12.05
CA LEU A 137 -20.19 -3.25 11.27
C LEU A 137 -20.69 -2.84 9.87
N ASN A 138 -20.42 -1.60 9.50
CA ASN A 138 -20.70 -1.07 8.18
C ASN A 138 -19.44 -1.19 7.30
N ILE A 139 -19.21 -2.38 6.79
CA ILE A 139 -18.07 -2.72 5.92
C ILE A 139 -18.56 -2.60 4.47
N THR A 140 -18.01 -1.67 3.70
CA THR A 140 -18.40 -1.48 2.28
C THR A 140 -17.58 -2.35 1.33
N ASP A 141 -16.35 -2.66 1.73
CA ASP A 141 -15.44 -3.55 1.01
C ASP A 141 -14.35 -4.08 1.97
N ILE A 142 -13.43 -4.91 1.49
CA ILE A 142 -12.36 -5.50 2.31
C ILE A 142 -11.35 -4.48 2.84
N TYR A 143 -11.37 -3.24 2.36
CA TYR A 143 -10.36 -2.23 2.71
C TYR A 143 -10.92 -1.15 3.64
N TRP A 144 -12.23 -0.84 3.54
CA TRP A 144 -12.81 0.33 4.16
C TRP A 144 -14.02 -0.01 5.03
N GLN A 145 -14.05 0.55 6.22
CA GLN A 145 -15.25 0.59 7.06
C GLN A 145 -15.82 2.00 7.01
N VAL A 146 -17.16 2.12 7.02
CA VAL A 146 -17.81 3.43 6.84
C VAL A 146 -18.59 3.80 8.08
N THR A 147 -18.39 5.02 8.56
CA THR A 147 -19.24 5.63 9.56
C THR A 147 -19.80 6.96 9.04
N ASN A 148 -21.12 7.10 9.11
CA ASN A 148 -21.82 8.34 8.76
C ASN A 148 -21.99 9.18 10.03
N THR A 149 -21.73 10.47 9.90
CA THR A 149 -21.91 11.46 10.96
C THR A 149 -22.86 12.56 10.47
N THR A 150 -23.28 13.42 11.37
CA THR A 150 -24.07 14.62 11.01
C THR A 150 -23.31 15.61 10.13
N ASN A 151 -21.98 15.48 10.06
CA ASN A 151 -21.12 16.32 9.21
C ASN A 151 -20.14 15.46 8.42
N GLY A 152 -20.68 14.62 7.51
CA GLY A 152 -19.92 13.87 6.53
C GLY A 152 -19.79 12.38 6.81
N THR A 153 -19.28 11.70 5.79
CA THR A 153 -19.00 10.26 5.78
C THR A 153 -17.50 10.02 5.91
N PHE A 154 -17.15 9.16 6.82
CA PHE A 154 -15.78 8.78 7.14
C PHE A 154 -15.53 7.35 6.64
N TYR A 155 -14.61 7.19 5.71
CA TYR A 155 -14.12 5.92 5.19
C TYR A 155 -12.84 5.59 5.93
N LEU A 156 -12.91 4.64 6.86
CA LEU A 156 -11.82 4.28 7.76
C LEU A 156 -10.98 3.14 7.17
N TYR A 157 -9.67 3.34 7.06
CA TYR A 157 -8.76 2.38 6.42
C TYR A 157 -8.06 1.46 7.42
N ASN A 158 -7.23 2.02 8.28
CA ASN A 158 -6.46 1.30 9.29
C ASN A 158 -6.21 2.20 10.52
N ALA A 159 -5.91 1.56 11.65
CA ALA A 159 -5.55 2.23 12.90
C ALA A 159 -4.17 1.77 13.40
N TYR A 160 -3.39 2.70 13.97
CA TYR A 160 -2.01 2.47 14.40
C TYR A 160 -1.77 3.07 15.79
N TYR A 161 -1.04 2.36 16.63
CA TYR A 161 -0.59 2.87 17.91
C TYR A 161 0.71 3.64 17.74
N ASP A 162 0.71 4.91 18.15
CA ASP A 162 1.82 5.84 18.04
C ASP A 162 2.19 6.39 19.43
N ASP A 163 3.26 5.87 20.02
CA ASP A 163 3.81 6.36 21.30
C ASP A 163 5.10 7.18 21.11
N ARG A 164 5.38 7.60 19.87
CA ARG A 164 6.47 8.53 19.62
C ARG A 164 6.13 9.84 20.33
N LYS A 165 7.11 10.37 21.06
CA LYS A 165 6.90 11.56 21.88
C LYS A 165 6.54 12.75 20.99
N ASP A 166 5.31 13.20 21.12
CA ASP A 166 4.91 14.54 20.72
C ASP A 166 4.92 15.50 21.91
N VAL A 167 4.36 16.69 21.73
CA VAL A 167 4.35 17.76 22.73
C VAL A 167 3.66 17.36 24.04
N ASN A 168 2.64 16.51 23.98
CA ASN A 168 1.84 16.13 25.13
C ASN A 168 2.42 14.92 25.87
N GLY A 169 3.34 14.18 25.24
CA GLY A 169 3.98 12.99 25.83
C GLY A 169 3.05 11.79 25.99
N LEU A 170 1.79 11.88 25.54
CA LEU A 170 0.81 10.80 25.55
C LEU A 170 0.86 9.99 24.24
N PRO A 171 0.56 8.69 24.30
CA PRO A 171 0.40 7.89 23.11
C PRO A 171 -0.91 8.22 22.38
N PHE A 172 -0.91 7.98 21.07
CA PHE A 172 -2.08 8.16 20.20
C PHE A 172 -2.47 6.85 19.51
N VAL A 173 -3.74 6.72 19.21
CA VAL A 173 -4.18 5.91 18.08
C VAL A 173 -4.40 6.83 16.90
N ARG A 174 -3.71 6.53 15.79
CA ARG A 174 -3.80 7.25 14.52
C ARG A 174 -4.66 6.45 13.56
N ILE A 175 -5.81 6.98 13.16
CA ILE A 175 -6.73 6.36 12.19
C ILE A 175 -6.52 7.03 10.85
N LEU A 176 -6.18 6.24 9.84
CA LEU A 176 -6.05 6.70 8.47
C LEU A 176 -7.41 6.59 7.78
N ALA A 177 -7.89 7.68 7.21
CA ALA A 177 -9.24 7.77 6.65
C ALA A 177 -9.32 8.67 5.41
N LEU A 178 -10.39 8.46 4.62
CA LEU A 178 -10.90 9.43 3.66
C LEU A 178 -12.20 10.03 4.23
N ILE A 179 -12.34 11.35 4.16
CA ILE A 179 -13.55 12.07 4.64
C ILE A 179 -14.09 12.92 3.50
N ASN A 180 -15.40 12.80 3.21
CA ASN A 180 -16.04 13.50 2.09
C ASN A 180 -16.37 14.98 2.39
N VAL A 181 -16.03 15.46 3.58
CA VAL A 181 -16.14 16.86 3.98
C VAL A 181 -14.75 17.40 4.28
N LEU A 182 -14.46 18.59 3.74
CA LEU A 182 -13.25 19.31 4.08
C LEU A 182 -13.45 20.05 5.41
N ASP A 183 -12.52 19.87 6.35
CA ASP A 183 -12.61 20.42 7.71
C ASP A 183 -13.87 19.97 8.47
N PRO A 184 -13.97 18.68 8.80
CA PRO A 184 -15.09 18.18 9.56
C PRO A 184 -15.19 18.91 10.91
N VAL A 185 -16.37 19.46 11.19
CA VAL A 185 -16.66 20.20 12.44
C VAL A 185 -17.37 19.34 13.47
N VAL A 186 -17.74 18.12 13.10
CA VAL A 186 -18.42 17.18 14.00
C VAL A 186 -17.44 16.70 15.09
N LYS A 187 -17.92 16.71 16.33
CA LYS A 187 -17.22 16.04 17.42
C LYS A 187 -17.42 14.54 17.29
N THR A 188 -16.32 13.80 17.26
CA THR A 188 -16.35 12.35 17.31
C THR A 188 -15.46 11.83 18.44
N PHE A 189 -15.67 10.58 18.79
CA PHE A 189 -14.99 9.93 19.89
C PHE A 189 -14.40 8.62 19.45
N CYS A 190 -13.20 8.30 19.95
CA CYS A 190 -12.60 6.99 19.85
C CYS A 190 -13.02 6.14 21.05
N GLN A 191 -13.60 4.97 20.79
CA GLN A 191 -13.84 3.92 21.78
C GLN A 191 -12.69 2.92 21.67
N PHE A 192 -11.86 2.84 22.72
CA PHE A 192 -10.72 1.94 22.79
C PHE A 192 -11.10 0.64 23.47
N TRP A 193 -10.87 -0.48 22.80
CA TRP A 193 -11.19 -1.81 23.27
C TRP A 193 -9.92 -2.53 23.72
N TYR A 194 -9.91 -3.01 24.94
CA TYR A 194 -8.81 -3.77 25.54
C TYR A 194 -9.22 -5.21 25.74
N GLU A 195 -8.25 -6.13 25.69
CA GLU A 195 -8.52 -7.54 25.96
C GLU A 195 -9.10 -7.71 27.39
N ASN A 196 -10.12 -8.55 27.51
CA ASN A 196 -10.82 -8.85 28.78
C ASN A 196 -11.51 -7.65 29.46
N VAL A 197 -11.80 -6.58 28.73
CA VAL A 197 -12.56 -5.42 29.22
C VAL A 197 -13.82 -5.26 28.37
N ASN A 198 -14.99 -5.32 29.01
CA ASN A 198 -16.28 -5.27 28.32
C ASN A 198 -16.72 -3.86 27.92
N GLU A 199 -16.21 -2.84 28.61
CA GLU A 199 -16.50 -1.43 28.32
C GLU A 199 -15.32 -0.74 27.64
N PRO A 200 -15.57 0.15 26.65
CA PRO A 200 -14.49 0.89 26.03
C PRO A 200 -14.01 2.04 26.91
N LEU A 201 -12.73 2.33 26.87
CA LEU A 201 -12.26 3.65 27.28
C LEU A 201 -12.51 4.64 26.14
N VAL A 202 -13.05 5.83 26.46
CA VAL A 202 -13.49 6.78 25.44
C VAL A 202 -12.74 8.09 25.55
N ALA A 203 -12.14 8.54 24.44
CA ALA A 203 -11.56 9.86 24.31
C ALA A 203 -12.18 10.61 23.13
N GLU A 204 -12.34 11.94 23.26
CA GLU A 204 -12.69 12.81 22.13
C GLU A 204 -11.54 12.80 21.12
N VAL A 205 -11.87 12.87 19.81
CA VAL A 205 -10.85 13.00 18.77
C VAL A 205 -10.07 14.31 19.02
N TYR A 206 -8.76 14.14 19.21
CA TYR A 206 -7.85 15.26 19.46
C TYR A 206 -7.66 16.12 18.23
N GLU A 207 -7.53 15.49 17.04
CA GLU A 207 -7.23 16.19 15.80
C GLU A 207 -7.71 15.43 14.58
N TYR A 208 -8.25 16.18 13.60
CA TYR A 208 -8.43 15.78 12.20
C TYR A 208 -7.34 16.44 11.36
N ARG A 209 -6.24 15.74 11.15
CA ARG A 209 -5.12 16.28 10.36
C ARG A 209 -5.34 16.00 8.89
N TYR A 210 -5.62 17.06 8.12
CA TYR A 210 -5.72 17.00 6.67
C TYR A 210 -4.35 16.70 6.05
N ILE A 211 -4.26 15.64 5.24
CA ILE A 211 -3.00 15.16 4.64
C ILE A 211 -2.89 15.64 3.19
N TRP A 212 -3.02 16.93 2.96
CA TRP A 212 -2.89 17.53 1.65
C TRP A 212 -2.54 19.01 1.78
N ASN A 213 -1.90 19.57 0.77
CA ASN A 213 -1.62 21.01 0.76
C ASN A 213 -2.79 21.76 0.12
N ARG A 214 -3.47 22.61 0.91
CA ARG A 214 -4.62 23.40 0.46
C ARG A 214 -4.30 24.29 -0.73
N LYS A 215 -3.05 24.76 -0.89
CA LYS A 215 -2.62 25.59 -2.03
C LYS A 215 -2.65 24.84 -3.37
N TRP A 216 -2.68 23.51 -3.36
CA TRP A 216 -2.80 22.70 -4.57
C TRP A 216 -4.25 22.48 -5.01
N GLY A 217 -5.18 23.08 -4.30
CA GLY A 217 -6.61 22.93 -4.50
C GLY A 217 -7.21 21.81 -3.65
N SER A 218 -8.53 21.77 -3.62
CA SER A 218 -9.29 20.76 -2.90
C SER A 218 -10.28 20.07 -3.83
N ASN A 219 -10.58 18.81 -3.54
CA ASN A 219 -11.61 18.07 -4.24
C ASN A 219 -12.98 18.37 -3.61
N LYS A 220 -13.76 19.27 -4.23
CA LYS A 220 -15.08 19.67 -3.71
C LYS A 220 -16.15 18.56 -3.79
N LYS A 221 -15.94 17.53 -4.58
CA LYS A 221 -16.90 16.44 -4.83
C LYS A 221 -16.38 15.06 -4.44
N GLY A 222 -15.24 14.98 -3.78
CA GLY A 222 -14.59 13.72 -3.41
C GLY A 222 -14.35 13.58 -1.93
N ALA A 223 -13.53 12.61 -1.55
CA ALA A 223 -13.09 12.43 -0.18
C ALA A 223 -11.61 12.77 -0.04
N SER A 224 -11.29 13.44 1.02
CA SER A 224 -9.95 13.93 1.34
C SER A 224 -9.26 13.04 2.37
N PRO A 225 -7.94 12.82 2.27
CA PRO A 225 -7.20 11.99 3.21
C PRO A 225 -6.98 12.73 4.53
N TYR A 226 -7.24 12.04 5.63
CA TYR A 226 -7.07 12.51 7.00
C TYR A 226 -6.33 11.50 7.85
N LEU A 227 -5.54 12.02 8.79
CA LEU A 227 -5.05 11.30 9.95
C LEU A 227 -5.86 11.77 11.16
N ILE A 228 -6.74 10.90 11.64
CA ILE A 228 -7.56 11.15 12.82
C ILE A 228 -6.76 10.69 14.03
N SER A 229 -6.59 11.54 15.02
CA SER A 229 -5.74 11.29 16.17
C SER A 229 -6.55 11.29 17.46
N CYS A 230 -6.47 10.21 18.23
CA CYS A 230 -7.09 10.07 19.52
C CYS A 230 -6.04 9.78 20.59
N GLU A 231 -6.00 10.58 21.66
CA GLU A 231 -5.13 10.30 22.80
C GLU A 231 -5.57 9.02 23.49
N VAL A 232 -4.61 8.14 23.77
CA VAL A 232 -4.88 6.88 24.47
C VAL A 232 -4.78 7.12 25.96
N PRO A 233 -5.84 6.88 26.73
CA PRO A 233 -5.85 7.18 28.16
C PRO A 233 -4.87 6.34 28.98
N LEU A 234 -4.46 5.19 28.46
CA LEU A 234 -3.53 4.28 29.10
C LEU A 234 -2.21 4.21 28.30
N SER A 235 -1.10 3.92 28.97
CA SER A 235 0.17 3.66 28.30
C SER A 235 0.22 2.30 27.58
N VAL A 236 -0.80 1.48 27.71
CA VAL A 236 -0.93 0.17 27.07
C VAL A 236 -1.72 0.34 25.76
N PRO A 237 -1.26 -0.21 24.63
CA PRO A 237 -1.98 -0.11 23.38
C PRO A 237 -3.33 -0.86 23.44
N PRO A 238 -4.42 -0.25 22.99
CA PRO A 238 -5.69 -0.96 22.84
C PRO A 238 -5.58 -2.02 21.73
N SER A 239 -6.37 -3.07 21.83
CA SER A 239 -6.45 -4.11 20.79
C SER A 239 -7.19 -3.61 19.55
N HIS A 240 -8.28 -2.87 19.77
CA HIS A 240 -9.13 -2.30 18.72
C HIS A 240 -9.58 -0.88 19.06
N VAL A 241 -10.05 -0.18 18.04
CA VAL A 241 -10.67 1.15 18.15
C VAL A 241 -11.88 1.26 17.24
N SER A 242 -12.92 1.91 17.74
CA SER A 242 -14.09 2.34 16.98
C SER A 242 -14.20 3.86 16.99
N LEU A 243 -14.65 4.46 15.88
CA LEU A 243 -14.95 5.89 15.78
C LEU A 243 -16.46 6.09 15.84
N VAL A 244 -16.95 6.92 16.76
CA VAL A 244 -18.37 7.20 16.96
C VAL A 244 -18.63 8.69 17.09
N GLU A 245 -19.83 9.17 16.68
CA GLU A 245 -20.21 10.56 16.85
C GLU A 245 -20.67 10.89 18.28
N ARG A 246 -21.33 9.94 18.95
CA ARG A 246 -21.76 10.11 20.34
C ARG A 246 -20.84 9.36 21.26
N ARG A 247 -20.42 9.95 22.38
CA ARG A 247 -19.45 9.41 23.31
C ARG A 247 -19.69 7.92 23.66
N CYS A 248 -20.92 7.56 23.97
CA CYS A 248 -21.35 6.20 24.32
C CYS A 248 -22.28 5.60 23.26
N GLY A 249 -22.19 6.07 22.00
CA GLY A 249 -22.96 5.53 20.90
C GLY A 249 -22.50 4.11 20.52
N SER A 250 -23.43 3.32 19.97
CA SER A 250 -23.09 2.03 19.38
C SER A 250 -22.21 2.23 18.16
N ALA A 251 -21.08 1.53 18.12
CA ALA A 251 -20.15 1.60 17.00
C ALA A 251 -20.62 0.70 15.84
N ASN A 252 -20.47 1.19 14.63
CA ASN A 252 -20.68 0.45 13.38
C ASN A 252 -19.36 0.19 12.64
N ASN A 253 -18.26 0.37 13.31
CA ASN A 253 -16.91 0.13 12.80
C ASN A 253 -16.03 -0.41 13.93
N LEU A 254 -15.01 -1.19 13.57
CA LEU A 254 -14.07 -1.78 14.52
C LEU A 254 -12.75 -2.05 13.81
N MET A 255 -11.72 -1.31 14.14
CA MET A 255 -10.40 -1.46 13.52
C MET A 255 -9.42 -2.06 14.52
N LYS A 256 -8.68 -3.08 14.08
CA LYS A 256 -7.54 -3.58 14.85
C LYS A 256 -6.46 -2.52 14.92
N VAL A 257 -5.97 -2.23 16.12
CA VAL A 257 -4.87 -1.28 16.30
C VAL A 257 -3.54 -1.97 16.01
N LYS A 258 -2.88 -1.56 14.93
CA LYS A 258 -1.58 -2.09 14.53
C LYS A 258 -0.48 -1.51 15.41
N ASN A 259 0.36 -2.38 15.98
CA ASN A 259 1.53 -2.01 16.78
C ASN A 259 2.68 -2.98 16.48
N LYS A 260 3.25 -2.88 15.27
CA LYS A 260 4.34 -3.76 14.83
C LYS A 260 5.68 -3.26 15.36
N ARG A 261 6.22 -3.96 16.35
CA ARG A 261 7.54 -3.68 16.92
C ARG A 261 8.51 -4.82 16.64
N PRO A 262 9.77 -4.53 16.31
CA PRO A 262 10.76 -5.57 16.09
C PRO A 262 11.07 -6.32 17.39
N LYS A 263 11.15 -7.64 17.33
CA LYS A 263 11.38 -8.51 18.53
C LYS A 263 12.65 -8.16 19.33
N ARG A 264 13.66 -7.54 18.70
CA ARG A 264 14.96 -7.22 19.31
C ARG A 264 15.20 -5.72 19.50
N ASN A 265 14.19 -4.87 19.36
CA ASN A 265 14.33 -3.40 19.37
C ASN A 265 15.41 -2.84 18.40
N LYS A 266 15.82 -3.63 17.40
CA LYS A 266 16.79 -3.23 16.39
C LYS A 266 16.04 -2.87 15.12
N LYS A 267 16.12 -1.61 14.73
CA LYS A 267 15.57 -1.13 13.47
C LYS A 267 16.48 -1.51 12.30
N GLU A 268 15.88 -1.77 11.17
CA GLU A 268 16.55 -1.78 9.88
C GLU A 268 16.65 -0.35 9.33
N ALA A 269 17.50 -0.14 8.32
CA ALA A 269 17.79 1.21 7.88
C ALA A 269 16.66 1.79 7.01
N PHE A 270 16.25 1.08 5.96
CA PHE A 270 15.42 1.65 4.90
C PHE A 270 14.24 0.77 4.51
N ILE A 271 13.07 1.41 4.44
CA ILE A 271 11.91 0.89 3.72
C ILE A 271 11.54 1.83 2.58
N VAL A 272 11.33 1.27 1.39
CA VAL A 272 10.80 1.98 0.23
C VAL A 272 9.30 1.75 0.17
N SER A 273 8.52 2.80 -0.12
CA SER A 273 7.08 2.70 -0.35
C SER A 273 6.75 3.08 -1.78
N VAL A 274 6.18 2.14 -2.52
CA VAL A 274 5.63 2.35 -3.86
C VAL A 274 4.14 2.62 -3.71
N LYS A 275 3.70 3.80 -4.19
CA LYS A 275 2.29 4.19 -4.16
C LYS A 275 1.43 3.28 -5.05
N ARG A 276 0.12 3.51 -5.08
CA ARG A 276 -0.83 2.85 -5.99
C ARG A 276 -0.20 2.54 -7.35
N PHE A 277 0.03 1.26 -7.59
CA PHE A 277 0.71 0.73 -8.77
C PHE A 277 -0.34 0.27 -9.79
N GLU A 278 -0.30 0.85 -10.99
CA GLU A 278 -1.29 0.65 -12.05
C GLU A 278 -0.57 0.56 -13.40
N PHE A 279 -0.24 -0.66 -13.84
CA PHE A 279 0.46 -0.89 -15.10
C PHE A 279 -0.13 -2.09 -15.84
N THR A 280 -0.65 -1.85 -17.04
CA THR A 280 -1.12 -2.90 -17.95
C THR A 280 0.01 -3.50 -18.78
N ASP A 281 1.09 -2.75 -18.96
CA ASP A 281 2.24 -3.19 -19.74
C ASP A 281 3.14 -4.13 -18.93
N ASP A 282 3.79 -5.08 -19.62
CA ASP A 282 4.76 -5.95 -18.98
C ASP A 282 6.09 -5.22 -18.75
N ILE A 283 6.27 -4.71 -17.54
CA ILE A 283 7.52 -4.08 -17.08
C ILE A 283 8.32 -4.99 -16.12
N SER A 284 8.15 -6.30 -16.25
CA SER A 284 8.77 -7.29 -15.36
C SER A 284 10.29 -7.14 -15.27
N LEU A 285 10.96 -6.98 -16.42
CA LEU A 285 12.41 -6.81 -16.46
C LEU A 285 12.87 -5.51 -15.78
N GLN A 286 12.13 -4.42 -15.98
CA GLN A 286 12.38 -3.15 -15.28
C GLN A 286 12.25 -3.30 -13.76
N ILE A 287 11.21 -4.00 -13.29
CA ILE A 287 11.02 -4.26 -11.84
C ILE A 287 12.16 -5.11 -11.27
N ILE A 288 12.64 -6.11 -12.01
CA ILE A 288 13.79 -6.95 -11.59
C ILE A 288 15.04 -6.07 -11.47
N GLU A 289 15.41 -5.34 -12.53
CA GLU A 289 16.59 -4.48 -12.53
C GLU A 289 16.53 -3.44 -11.40
N TRP A 290 15.39 -2.77 -11.24
CA TRP A 290 15.14 -1.81 -10.17
C TRP A 290 15.30 -2.43 -8.77
N SER A 291 14.79 -3.64 -8.58
CA SER A 291 14.87 -4.35 -7.30
C SER A 291 16.30 -4.70 -6.94
N GLU A 292 17.08 -5.19 -7.91
CA GLU A 292 18.47 -5.53 -7.67
C GLU A 292 19.34 -4.27 -7.43
N ILE A 293 19.06 -3.17 -8.12
CA ILE A 293 19.68 -1.86 -7.81
C ILE A 293 19.37 -1.46 -6.37
N LEU A 294 18.13 -1.52 -5.93
CA LEU A 294 17.76 -1.16 -4.56
C LEU A 294 18.42 -2.05 -3.50
N LYS A 295 18.56 -3.36 -3.76
CA LYS A 295 19.28 -4.26 -2.86
C LYS A 295 20.75 -3.88 -2.73
N ILE A 296 21.43 -3.60 -3.85
CA ILE A 296 22.83 -3.13 -3.88
C ILE A 296 22.96 -1.82 -3.10
N LEU A 297 22.00 -0.91 -3.25
CA LEU A 297 21.96 0.35 -2.53
C LEU A 297 21.63 0.21 -1.03
N GLY A 298 21.32 -1.00 -0.56
CA GLY A 298 21.12 -1.32 0.85
C GLY A 298 19.70 -1.08 1.36
N VAL A 299 18.70 -1.11 0.48
CA VAL A 299 17.28 -1.11 0.86
C VAL A 299 16.93 -2.45 1.51
N ASN A 300 16.28 -2.40 2.67
CA ASN A 300 15.93 -3.61 3.41
C ASN A 300 14.59 -4.20 2.97
N LYS A 301 13.63 -3.34 2.62
CA LYS A 301 12.25 -3.75 2.30
C LYS A 301 11.61 -2.79 1.31
N VAL A 302 10.75 -3.32 0.45
CA VAL A 302 9.88 -2.53 -0.41
C VAL A 302 8.42 -2.91 -0.13
N GLU A 303 7.56 -1.91 0.09
CA GLU A 303 6.12 -2.07 0.22
C GLU A 303 5.44 -1.62 -1.06
N PHE A 304 4.72 -2.52 -1.72
CA PHE A 304 3.97 -2.25 -2.95
C PHE A 304 2.47 -2.19 -2.68
N PHE A 305 1.83 -1.12 -3.14
CA PHE A 305 0.37 -1.01 -3.17
C PHE A 305 -0.12 -1.23 -4.59
N VAL A 306 -0.55 -2.44 -4.87
CA VAL A 306 -1.02 -2.84 -6.20
C VAL A 306 -2.52 -2.57 -6.31
N HIS A 307 -2.91 -1.79 -7.32
CA HIS A 307 -4.30 -1.65 -7.73
C HIS A 307 -4.61 -2.66 -8.84
N PHE A 308 -3.80 -2.65 -9.89
CA PHE A 308 -3.73 -3.69 -10.91
C PHE A 308 -2.36 -3.66 -11.59
N CYS A 309 -1.91 -4.79 -12.13
CA CYS A 309 -0.70 -4.86 -12.94
C CYS A 309 -0.74 -6.08 -13.88
N HIS A 310 0.16 -6.09 -14.86
CA HIS A 310 0.35 -7.23 -15.75
C HIS A 310 0.67 -8.50 -14.95
N SER A 311 0.18 -9.67 -15.37
CA SER A 311 0.36 -10.94 -14.66
C SER A 311 1.83 -11.31 -14.42
N ASN A 312 2.71 -11.09 -15.41
CA ASN A 312 4.14 -11.33 -15.26
C ASN A 312 4.75 -10.45 -14.18
N VAL A 313 4.38 -9.16 -14.15
CA VAL A 313 4.82 -8.21 -13.11
C VAL A 313 4.37 -8.70 -11.73
N LEU A 314 3.13 -9.14 -11.60
CA LEU A 314 2.63 -9.68 -10.33
C LEU A 314 3.42 -10.92 -9.89
N ASN A 315 3.76 -11.82 -10.81
CA ASN A 315 4.58 -12.99 -10.52
C ASN A 315 5.99 -12.61 -10.07
N VAL A 316 6.60 -11.58 -10.67
CA VAL A 316 7.89 -11.03 -10.22
C VAL A 316 7.78 -10.44 -8.81
N LEU A 317 6.75 -9.65 -8.53
CA LEU A 317 6.52 -9.09 -7.19
C LEU A 317 6.36 -10.21 -6.14
N LYS A 318 5.56 -11.25 -6.44
CA LYS A 318 5.36 -12.42 -5.57
C LYS A 318 6.65 -13.20 -5.32
N PHE A 319 7.50 -13.33 -6.34
CA PHE A 319 8.81 -13.92 -6.15
C PHE A 319 9.62 -13.13 -5.11
N TYR A 320 9.73 -11.82 -5.24
CA TYR A 320 10.43 -10.98 -4.25
C TYR A 320 9.75 -10.96 -2.88
N GLU A 321 8.44 -11.13 -2.81
CA GLU A 321 7.72 -11.29 -1.55
C GLU A 321 8.11 -12.62 -0.87
N SER A 322 8.21 -13.71 -1.63
CA SER A 322 8.66 -15.00 -1.12
C SER A 322 10.11 -14.99 -0.62
N GLU A 323 10.95 -14.13 -1.22
CA GLU A 323 12.34 -13.88 -0.78
C GLU A 323 12.40 -12.93 0.44
N GLY A 324 11.27 -12.39 0.88
CA GLY A 324 11.20 -11.48 2.01
C GLY A 324 11.63 -10.04 1.70
N PHE A 325 11.98 -9.70 0.45
CA PHE A 325 12.41 -8.35 0.07
C PHE A 325 11.23 -7.40 -0.18
N MET A 326 10.13 -7.91 -0.71
CA MET A 326 8.91 -7.12 -0.93
C MET A 326 7.78 -7.53 0.01
N ASN A 327 6.80 -6.66 0.14
CA ASN A 327 5.50 -6.95 0.70
C ASN A 327 4.44 -6.33 -0.22
N ILE A 328 3.46 -7.13 -0.62
CA ILE A 328 2.43 -6.71 -1.57
C ILE A 328 1.14 -6.46 -0.81
N LYS A 329 0.59 -5.27 -0.99
CA LYS A 329 -0.74 -4.90 -0.51
C LYS A 329 -1.61 -4.53 -1.69
N PHE A 330 -2.71 -5.23 -1.85
CA PHE A 330 -3.73 -4.79 -2.78
C PHE A 330 -4.52 -3.66 -2.15
N ILE A 331 -4.90 -2.67 -2.97
CA ILE A 331 -5.69 -1.53 -2.53
C ILE A 331 -6.72 -1.14 -3.58
N LYS A 332 -7.97 -1.03 -3.15
CA LYS A 332 -9.02 -0.34 -3.90
C LYS A 332 -9.52 0.84 -3.05
N TYR A 333 -10.01 1.87 -3.70
CA TYR A 333 -10.63 2.99 -3.01
C TYR A 333 -12.15 2.84 -3.05
N PRO A 334 -12.91 3.46 -2.13
CA PRO A 334 -14.36 3.40 -2.19
C PRO A 334 -14.88 3.76 -3.58
N SER A 335 -15.93 3.09 -4.07
CA SER A 335 -16.42 3.16 -5.46
C SER A 335 -16.59 4.58 -5.99
N ASP A 336 -17.05 5.49 -5.15
CA ASP A 336 -17.27 6.91 -5.49
C ASP A 336 -15.95 7.67 -5.71
N PHE A 337 -14.81 7.12 -5.27
CA PHE A 337 -13.50 7.77 -5.28
C PHE A 337 -12.43 6.98 -6.06
N GLN A 338 -12.84 5.95 -6.78
CA GLN A 338 -11.98 5.22 -7.73
C GLN A 338 -11.80 6.04 -9.01
N ASN A 339 -11.08 7.15 -8.93
CA ASN A 339 -10.93 8.00 -10.10
C ASN A 339 -9.65 7.70 -10.86
N GLU A 340 -9.80 7.55 -12.18
CA GLU A 340 -8.68 7.57 -13.11
C GLU A 340 -7.98 8.93 -13.06
N ARG A 341 -6.67 8.94 -13.16
CA ARG A 341 -5.83 10.15 -13.16
C ARG A 341 -6.33 11.24 -14.12
N LYS A 342 -6.86 10.86 -15.28
CA LYS A 342 -7.38 11.79 -16.29
C LYS A 342 -8.70 12.45 -15.90
N LYS A 343 -9.55 11.76 -15.10
CA LYS A 343 -10.88 12.25 -14.74
C LYS A 343 -10.86 13.18 -13.53
N ASN A 344 -10.05 12.87 -12.52
CA ASN A 344 -9.93 13.68 -11.31
C ASN A 344 -8.52 13.56 -10.70
N TRP A 345 -7.61 14.40 -11.17
CA TRP A 345 -6.22 14.41 -10.72
C TRP A 345 -6.07 14.64 -9.21
N HIS A 346 -6.91 15.50 -8.62
CA HIS A 346 -6.82 15.78 -7.17
C HIS A 346 -7.16 14.54 -6.35
N GLN A 347 -8.29 13.88 -6.64
CA GLN A 347 -8.68 12.65 -5.94
C GLN A 347 -7.63 11.55 -6.12
N TYR A 348 -7.18 11.35 -7.36
CA TYR A 348 -6.15 10.37 -7.69
C TYR A 348 -4.86 10.62 -6.88
N SER A 349 -4.40 11.86 -6.82
CA SER A 349 -3.18 12.22 -6.09
C SER A 349 -3.34 12.16 -4.58
N GLN A 350 -4.52 12.50 -4.06
CA GLN A 350 -4.85 12.38 -2.65
C GLN A 350 -4.94 10.92 -2.20
N ASN A 351 -5.53 10.06 -3.02
CA ASN A 351 -5.63 8.64 -2.74
C ASN A 351 -4.25 7.99 -2.53
N GLN A 352 -3.23 8.38 -3.30
CA GLN A 352 -1.87 7.85 -3.16
C GLN A 352 -1.27 8.07 -1.76
N LEU A 353 -1.72 9.09 -1.04
CA LEU A 353 -1.21 9.39 0.31
C LEU A 353 -1.61 8.33 1.33
N ILE A 354 -2.72 7.64 1.11
CA ILE A 354 -3.15 6.51 1.95
C ILE A 354 -2.06 5.43 1.98
N SER A 355 -1.53 5.06 0.80
CA SER A 355 -0.48 4.04 0.69
C SER A 355 0.80 4.43 1.45
N TYR A 356 1.25 5.67 1.28
CA TYR A 356 2.46 6.14 1.98
C TYR A 356 2.28 6.19 3.51
N HIS A 357 1.10 6.63 3.98
CA HIS A 357 0.84 6.67 5.41
C HIS A 357 0.66 5.28 6.02
N ASP A 358 0.06 4.34 5.28
CA ASP A 358 -0.05 2.95 5.73
C ASP A 358 1.35 2.33 5.91
N THR A 359 2.25 2.46 4.91
CA THR A 359 3.64 2.02 5.06
C THR A 359 4.31 2.70 6.25
N PHE A 360 4.18 4.03 6.36
CA PHE A 360 4.83 4.80 7.40
C PHE A 360 4.42 4.33 8.79
N TYR A 361 3.12 4.32 9.08
CA TYR A 361 2.61 3.97 10.41
C TYR A 361 2.75 2.49 10.75
N GLU A 362 2.64 1.60 9.77
CA GLU A 362 2.82 0.18 10.01
C GLU A 362 4.26 -0.18 10.36
N HIS A 363 5.24 0.57 9.85
CA HIS A 363 6.67 0.26 9.95
C HIS A 363 7.49 1.25 10.77
N MET A 364 6.89 2.28 11.37
CA MET A 364 7.62 3.37 12.06
C MET A 364 8.52 2.93 13.21
N TYR A 365 8.28 1.75 13.78
CA TYR A 365 9.12 1.15 14.82
C TYR A 365 10.17 0.17 14.27
N SER A 366 10.04 -0.24 13.02
CA SER A 366 10.89 -1.28 12.42
C SER A 366 12.02 -0.73 11.56
N TYR A 367 11.89 0.51 11.05
CA TYR A 367 12.87 1.14 10.17
C TYR A 367 13.26 2.52 10.66
N ASP A 368 14.48 2.97 10.30
CA ASP A 368 14.95 4.32 10.60
C ASP A 368 14.41 5.34 9.59
N PHE A 369 14.35 4.96 8.32
CA PHE A 369 13.95 5.84 7.24
C PHE A 369 12.92 5.14 6.32
N MET A 370 11.93 5.92 5.91
CA MET A 370 11.07 5.61 4.77
C MET A 370 11.41 6.51 3.60
N VAL A 371 11.41 5.94 2.39
CA VAL A 371 11.59 6.68 1.13
C VAL A 371 10.43 6.35 0.19
N PRO A 372 9.51 7.30 -0.07
CA PRO A 372 8.55 7.16 -1.17
C PRO A 372 9.28 7.13 -2.51
N MET A 373 9.00 6.13 -3.36
CA MET A 373 9.71 5.96 -4.62
C MET A 373 8.81 5.39 -5.70
N ASP A 374 9.03 5.82 -6.92
CA ASP A 374 8.41 5.24 -8.12
C ASP A 374 9.38 4.22 -8.75
N THR A 375 8.87 3.29 -9.56
CA THR A 375 9.67 2.18 -10.12
C THR A 375 10.54 2.58 -11.32
N ASP A 376 10.57 3.86 -11.66
CA ASP A 376 11.40 4.46 -12.71
C ASP A 376 12.51 5.38 -12.12
N GLU A 377 12.78 5.28 -10.81
CA GLU A 377 13.75 6.13 -10.14
C GLU A 377 14.45 5.43 -8.97
N PHE A 378 15.63 5.92 -8.61
CA PHE A 378 16.36 5.53 -7.40
C PHE A 378 17.35 6.62 -6.97
N ILE A 379 17.68 6.66 -5.68
CA ILE A 379 18.69 7.59 -5.15
C ILE A 379 20.08 6.97 -5.35
N MET A 380 20.92 7.65 -6.15
CA MET A 380 22.25 7.21 -6.50
C MET A 380 23.32 7.93 -5.67
N PRO A 381 24.13 7.23 -4.86
CA PRO A 381 25.34 7.79 -4.27
C PRO A 381 26.40 8.05 -5.35
N LEU A 382 26.94 9.26 -5.45
CA LEU A 382 27.86 9.64 -6.54
C LEU A 382 29.34 9.44 -6.20
N ARG A 383 29.71 9.45 -4.92
CA ARG A 383 31.11 9.24 -4.54
C ARG A 383 31.51 7.77 -4.73
N ASP A 384 32.71 7.52 -5.24
CA ASP A 384 33.21 6.16 -5.51
C ASP A 384 33.24 5.28 -4.25
N LYS A 385 33.53 5.89 -3.09
CA LYS A 385 33.58 5.20 -1.79
C LYS A 385 32.21 4.92 -1.19
N ASP A 386 31.16 5.59 -1.67
CA ASP A 386 29.80 5.45 -1.15
C ASP A 386 29.04 4.48 -2.04
N ARG A 387 28.85 3.25 -1.56
CA ARG A 387 28.12 2.22 -2.32
C ARG A 387 26.64 2.16 -1.95
N THR A 388 26.30 2.52 -0.73
CA THR A 388 24.96 2.34 -0.16
C THR A 388 24.33 3.66 0.29
N TRP A 389 23.02 3.64 0.51
CA TRP A 389 22.32 4.76 1.15
C TRP A 389 22.81 5.04 2.57
N ASN A 390 23.30 4.01 3.27
CA ASN A 390 23.93 4.20 4.59
C ASN A 390 25.21 5.06 4.49
N ASP A 391 26.04 4.83 3.47
CA ASP A 391 27.26 5.62 3.27
C ASP A 391 26.91 7.07 2.95
N LEU A 392 25.96 7.28 2.02
CA LEU A 392 25.46 8.59 1.63
C LEU A 392 24.89 9.37 2.83
N LEU A 393 24.02 8.73 3.61
CA LEU A 393 23.40 9.37 4.76
C LEU A 393 24.39 9.61 5.90
N LYS A 394 25.32 8.71 6.15
CA LYS A 394 26.39 8.90 7.14
C LYS A 394 27.18 10.18 6.83
N ARG A 395 27.58 10.38 5.56
CA ARG A 395 28.26 11.58 5.08
C ARG A 395 27.38 12.82 5.24
N THR A 396 26.12 12.75 4.78
CA THR A 396 25.14 13.85 4.85
C THR A 396 24.89 14.29 6.28
N ILE A 397 24.70 13.33 7.20
CA ILE A 397 24.49 13.60 8.62
C ILE A 397 25.74 14.23 9.25
N GLN A 398 26.94 13.77 8.87
CA GLN A 398 28.18 14.40 9.34
C GLN A 398 28.30 15.87 8.86
N LYS A 399 28.01 16.14 7.58
CA LYS A 399 27.96 17.50 7.03
C LYS A 399 26.93 18.38 7.76
N SER A 400 25.74 17.83 8.03
CA SER A 400 24.65 18.53 8.71
C SER A 400 25.03 18.94 10.15
N ARG A 401 25.68 18.04 10.91
CA ARG A 401 26.14 18.30 12.28
C ARG A 401 27.21 19.38 12.34
N LYS A 402 28.12 19.41 11.35
CA LYS A 402 29.16 20.47 11.24
C LYS A 402 28.55 21.83 10.92
N LYS A 403 27.50 21.87 10.09
CA LYS A 403 26.90 23.13 9.62
C LYS A 403 25.90 23.72 10.61
N LYS A 404 25.13 22.86 11.31
CA LYS A 404 24.10 23.27 12.28
C LYS A 404 24.06 22.28 13.44
N LYS A 405 24.08 22.78 14.69
CA LYS A 405 23.97 21.96 15.92
C LYS A 405 22.49 21.59 16.21
N GLN A 406 21.76 21.11 15.21
CA GLN A 406 20.36 20.67 15.37
C GLN A 406 20.12 19.31 14.72
N LYS A 407 19.09 18.61 15.16
CA LYS A 407 18.62 17.38 14.53
C LYS A 407 17.74 17.75 13.33
N PHE A 408 17.86 16.98 12.26
CA PHE A 408 17.02 17.11 11.06
C PHE A 408 16.06 15.93 10.96
N ASP A 409 14.89 16.18 10.41
CA ASP A 409 13.80 15.22 10.33
C ASP A 409 13.81 14.48 8.99
N CYS A 410 14.45 15.06 7.97
CA CYS A 410 14.54 14.47 6.66
C CYS A 410 15.71 15.00 5.82
N TYR A 411 16.07 14.22 4.79
CA TYR A 411 17.19 14.50 3.89
C TYR A 411 16.74 14.38 2.44
N PRO A 412 16.30 15.49 1.80
CA PRO A 412 15.92 15.51 0.39
C PRO A 412 17.12 15.35 -0.54
N VAL A 413 16.90 14.69 -1.68
CA VAL A 413 17.85 14.45 -2.75
C VAL A 413 17.28 15.05 -4.03
N ASP A 414 18.04 15.94 -4.67
CA ASP A 414 17.63 16.63 -5.89
C ASP A 414 17.54 15.67 -7.08
N ASN A 415 16.59 15.94 -7.98
CA ASN A 415 16.25 15.09 -9.10
C ASN A 415 17.01 15.48 -10.39
N HIS A 416 17.54 14.47 -11.08
CA HIS A 416 17.98 14.52 -12.47
C HIS A 416 17.12 13.59 -13.32
N TYR A 417 16.66 14.08 -14.48
CA TYR A 417 15.97 13.25 -15.47
C TYR A 417 16.95 12.53 -16.39
N PHE A 418 16.83 11.23 -16.51
CA PHE A 418 17.42 10.40 -17.55
C PHE A 418 16.39 10.21 -18.67
N LEU A 419 16.77 10.46 -19.91
CA LEU A 419 15.87 10.60 -21.06
C LEU A 419 15.97 9.39 -21.98
N LEU A 420 15.02 8.47 -21.88
CA LEU A 420 15.05 7.20 -22.61
C LEU A 420 14.88 7.31 -24.13
N GLN A 421 14.35 8.42 -24.63
CA GLN A 421 14.10 8.65 -26.07
C GLN A 421 15.11 9.62 -26.72
N SER A 422 16.22 9.92 -26.07
CA SER A 422 17.21 10.77 -26.71
C SER A 422 17.88 10.03 -27.87
N SER A 423 18.16 10.73 -28.98
CA SER A 423 18.91 10.16 -30.10
C SER A 423 20.32 9.65 -29.73
N TYR A 424 20.77 9.96 -28.56
CA TYR A 424 22.06 9.57 -27.99
C TYR A 424 22.04 8.19 -27.30
N GLN A 425 20.87 7.59 -27.07
CA GLN A 425 20.73 6.35 -26.27
C GLN A 425 20.89 5.04 -27.09
N ASN A 426 21.23 5.11 -28.38
CA ASN A 426 21.28 3.93 -29.25
C ASN A 426 22.66 3.24 -29.30
N GLU A 427 23.59 3.56 -28.39
CA GLU A 427 24.88 2.90 -28.35
C GLU A 427 24.75 1.50 -27.69
N ALA A 428 25.15 0.48 -28.43
CA ALA A 428 25.32 -0.86 -27.87
C ALA A 428 26.54 -0.86 -26.93
N ILE A 429 26.30 -1.13 -25.64
CA ILE A 429 27.34 -1.05 -24.62
C ILE A 429 27.79 -2.47 -24.29
N ALA A 430 29.07 -2.77 -24.54
CA ALA A 430 29.63 -4.10 -24.28
C ALA A 430 29.38 -4.57 -22.82
N GLY A 431 28.83 -5.76 -22.69
CA GLY A 431 28.53 -6.38 -21.38
C GLY A 431 27.26 -5.87 -20.70
N ILE A 432 26.46 -5.01 -21.35
CA ILE A 432 25.15 -4.56 -20.84
C ILE A 432 24.05 -5.06 -21.80
N PRO A 433 23.12 -5.91 -21.36
CA PRO A 433 21.97 -6.31 -22.18
C PRO A 433 21.15 -5.11 -22.66
N LYS A 434 20.75 -5.10 -23.94
CA LYS A 434 20.09 -3.95 -24.60
C LYS A 434 18.73 -3.63 -24.02
N ASN A 435 18.03 -4.65 -23.52
CA ASN A 435 16.66 -4.53 -23.00
C ASN A 435 16.58 -4.25 -21.50
N LEU A 436 17.71 -3.98 -20.84
CA LEU A 436 17.67 -3.42 -19.48
C LEU A 436 17.17 -1.96 -19.54
N TYR A 437 16.49 -1.55 -18.46
CA TYR A 437 15.82 -0.25 -18.42
C TYR A 437 16.74 0.88 -17.92
N PHE A 438 17.64 0.58 -16.97
CA PHE A 438 18.49 1.59 -16.30
C PHE A 438 19.91 1.61 -16.83
N LEU A 439 20.59 0.48 -16.83
CA LEU A 439 22.03 0.39 -17.15
C LEU A 439 22.43 0.95 -18.52
N PRO A 440 21.69 0.70 -19.63
CA PRO A 440 22.06 1.22 -20.94
C PRO A 440 21.71 2.69 -21.13
N ASN A 441 20.86 3.26 -20.28
CA ASN A 441 20.35 4.62 -20.43
C ASN A 441 21.17 5.62 -19.60
N ILE A 442 22.26 6.11 -20.16
CA ILE A 442 23.30 6.91 -19.49
C ILE A 442 23.25 8.40 -19.77
N TYR A 443 22.31 8.86 -20.58
CA TYR A 443 22.20 10.29 -20.88
C TYR A 443 21.12 10.93 -20.03
N ARG A 444 21.50 11.95 -19.26
CA ARG A 444 20.60 12.72 -18.41
C ARG A 444 20.56 14.20 -18.77
N ALA A 445 19.56 14.88 -18.26
CA ALA A 445 19.49 16.32 -18.27
C ALA A 445 20.73 16.94 -17.61
N ASN A 446 21.25 18.03 -18.17
CA ASN A 446 22.41 18.71 -17.63
C ASN A 446 22.13 19.30 -16.23
N ASN A 447 20.93 19.85 -16.04
CA ASN A 447 20.56 20.54 -14.82
C ASN A 447 19.67 19.70 -13.91
N PHE A 448 19.83 19.87 -12.60
CA PHE A 448 18.84 19.42 -11.63
C PHE A 448 17.52 20.14 -11.81
N THR A 449 16.40 19.49 -11.45
CA THR A 449 15.10 20.15 -11.43
C THR A 449 15.13 21.39 -10.53
N LYS A 450 14.47 22.46 -11.00
CA LYS A 450 14.45 23.76 -10.30
C LYS A 450 13.78 23.61 -8.93
N ASN A 451 14.31 24.30 -7.93
CA ASN A 451 13.74 24.43 -6.58
C ASN A 451 13.46 23.10 -5.85
N GLY A 452 14.22 22.03 -6.14
CA GLY A 452 14.01 20.71 -5.55
C GLY A 452 12.70 20.05 -6.02
N GLY A 453 12.18 20.46 -7.18
CA GLY A 453 11.01 19.83 -7.81
C GLY A 453 11.26 18.35 -8.05
N ASN A 454 10.25 17.52 -7.77
CA ASN A 454 10.31 16.06 -7.91
C ASN A 454 11.45 15.37 -7.14
N ALA A 455 12.03 16.02 -6.13
CA ALA A 455 13.02 15.42 -5.23
C ALA A 455 12.42 14.22 -4.48
N LYS A 456 13.24 13.26 -4.08
CA LYS A 456 12.85 12.22 -3.11
C LYS A 456 13.59 12.43 -1.79
N THR A 457 12.99 11.95 -0.73
CA THR A 457 13.45 12.34 0.61
C THR A 457 13.56 11.12 1.51
N PHE A 458 14.71 10.97 2.17
CA PHE A 458 14.84 10.07 3.31
C PHE A 458 14.10 10.68 4.51
N MET A 459 12.98 10.10 4.89
CA MET A 459 12.12 10.58 5.97
C MET A 459 12.36 9.78 7.23
N LYS A 460 12.75 10.44 8.32
CA LYS A 460 12.96 9.78 9.61
C LYS A 460 11.64 9.34 10.22
N MET A 461 11.53 8.06 10.49
CA MET A 461 10.28 7.49 11.01
C MET A 461 10.02 7.82 12.49
N ASP A 462 11.03 8.22 13.23
CA ASP A 462 10.90 8.69 14.62
C ASP A 462 10.51 10.18 14.75
N ARG A 463 10.50 10.93 13.63
CA ARG A 463 10.31 12.38 13.62
C ARG A 463 9.17 12.87 12.75
N VAL A 464 8.90 12.20 11.64
CA VAL A 464 7.86 12.59 10.69
C VAL A 464 6.48 12.19 11.20
N LEU A 465 5.49 13.04 10.97
CA LEU A 465 4.08 12.79 11.33
C LEU A 465 3.23 12.49 10.09
N THR A 466 3.35 13.31 9.03
CA THR A 466 2.63 13.07 7.77
C THR A 466 3.56 13.17 6.56
N VAL A 467 3.31 12.36 5.56
CA VAL A 467 4.19 12.14 4.42
C VAL A 467 3.54 12.54 3.09
N HIS A 468 4.37 12.98 2.16
CA HIS A 468 4.01 13.20 0.76
C HIS A 468 5.00 12.44 -0.14
N ASN A 469 4.70 12.31 -1.42
CA ASN A 469 5.58 11.65 -2.38
C ASN A 469 7.02 12.22 -2.42
N HIS A 470 7.19 13.49 -2.12
CA HIS A 470 8.47 14.19 -2.27
C HIS A 470 9.07 14.72 -0.97
N PHE A 471 8.27 14.92 0.05
CA PHE A 471 8.70 15.51 1.32
C PHE A 471 7.71 15.21 2.44
N PRO A 472 8.11 15.29 3.72
CA PRO A 472 7.15 15.24 4.81
C PRO A 472 6.33 16.54 4.87
N PHE A 473 5.01 16.42 5.09
CA PHE A 473 4.14 17.57 5.32
C PHE A 473 4.31 18.14 6.72
N SER A 474 4.36 17.27 7.72
CA SER A 474 4.48 17.65 9.12
C SER A 474 5.37 16.67 9.88
N CYS A 475 5.98 17.18 10.95
CA CYS A 475 6.87 16.43 11.81
C CYS A 475 6.45 16.62 13.27
N LEU A 476 6.81 15.65 14.12
CA LEU A 476 6.71 15.78 15.56
C LEU A 476 7.68 16.90 15.99
N ASP A 477 7.18 17.90 16.66
CA ASP A 477 7.99 19.03 17.15
C ASP A 477 7.66 19.32 18.61
N ASP A 478 8.70 19.73 19.34
CA ASP A 478 8.59 20.12 20.74
C ASP A 478 7.89 21.50 20.92
N GLN A 479 7.61 22.22 19.82
CA GLN A 479 7.08 23.59 19.81
C GLN A 479 5.70 23.77 19.13
N ASN A 480 5.02 22.71 18.80
CA ASN A 480 3.68 22.70 18.16
C ASN A 480 3.54 23.35 16.76
N ASP A 481 4.65 23.69 16.08
CA ASP A 481 4.56 24.25 14.73
C ASP A 481 4.56 23.19 13.61
N PHE A 482 4.83 21.95 13.97
CA PHE A 482 4.85 20.77 13.10
C PHE A 482 5.73 20.90 11.84
N LYS A 483 6.59 21.91 11.77
CA LYS A 483 7.47 22.12 10.62
C LYS A 483 8.64 21.15 10.62
N CYS A 484 8.88 20.53 9.47
CA CYS A 484 10.00 19.61 9.31
C CYS A 484 11.31 20.33 9.06
N LYS A 485 12.33 19.99 9.84
CA LYS A 485 13.71 20.48 9.67
C LYS A 485 14.39 19.64 8.59
N ARG A 486 14.76 20.25 7.47
CA ARG A 486 15.33 19.58 6.30
C ARG A 486 16.81 19.92 6.12
N PHE A 487 17.60 18.93 5.70
CA PHE A 487 18.99 19.12 5.26
C PHE A 487 19.21 18.36 3.95
N GLY A 488 19.39 19.08 2.84
CA GLY A 488 19.57 18.48 1.52
C GLY A 488 20.86 17.67 1.42
N VAL A 489 20.79 16.55 0.74
CA VAL A 489 21.98 15.84 0.27
C VAL A 489 22.73 16.74 -0.71
N ALA A 490 24.04 16.86 -0.55
CA ALA A 490 24.83 17.67 -1.47
C ALA A 490 24.85 17.03 -2.86
N ARG A 491 24.70 17.82 -3.91
CA ARG A 491 24.60 17.35 -5.30
C ARG A 491 25.81 16.56 -5.77
N GLU A 492 26.98 16.87 -5.22
CA GLU A 492 28.22 16.12 -5.47
C GLU A 492 28.29 14.78 -4.73
N ASP A 493 27.42 14.54 -3.73
CA ASP A 493 27.40 13.31 -2.96
C ASP A 493 26.32 12.33 -3.43
N GLY A 494 25.18 12.84 -3.95
CA GLY A 494 24.09 11.99 -4.39
C GLY A 494 23.04 12.72 -5.25
N GLN A 495 22.37 11.96 -6.08
CA GLN A 495 21.28 12.44 -6.94
C GLN A 495 20.11 11.46 -6.94
N LEU A 496 18.92 11.94 -7.24
CA LEU A 496 17.81 11.10 -7.67
C LEU A 496 17.92 10.89 -9.17
N SER A 497 18.23 9.67 -9.60
CA SER A 497 18.23 9.27 -11.01
C SER A 497 16.81 8.87 -11.40
N HIS A 498 16.14 9.67 -12.23
CA HIS A 498 14.74 9.50 -12.60
C HIS A 498 14.60 9.31 -14.11
N TYR A 499 14.28 8.09 -14.53
CA TYR A 499 14.23 7.67 -15.92
C TYR A 499 12.86 7.96 -16.52
N ARG A 500 12.83 8.67 -17.65
CA ARG A 500 11.59 9.12 -18.31
C ARG A 500 11.57 8.77 -19.79
N VAL A 501 10.54 8.05 -20.22
CA VAL A 501 10.27 7.81 -21.64
C VAL A 501 9.81 9.10 -22.32
N ASN A 502 8.94 9.87 -21.68
CA ASN A 502 8.37 11.09 -22.24
C ASN A 502 8.48 12.28 -21.28
N CYS A 503 8.99 13.39 -21.76
CA CYS A 503 8.95 14.67 -21.07
C CYS A 503 7.60 15.35 -21.24
N THR A 504 6.74 15.25 -20.22
CA THR A 504 5.39 15.87 -20.25
C THR A 504 5.37 17.27 -19.64
N ASN A 505 6.31 17.59 -18.75
CA ASN A 505 6.40 18.90 -18.12
C ASN A 505 7.44 19.81 -18.79
N LYS A 506 7.29 21.12 -18.61
CA LYS A 506 8.17 22.13 -19.20
C LYS A 506 9.63 21.98 -18.78
N GLU A 507 9.89 21.68 -17.51
CA GLU A 507 11.25 21.52 -16.98
C GLU A 507 11.99 20.35 -17.61
N CYS A 508 11.31 19.24 -17.84
CA CYS A 508 11.88 18.09 -18.52
C CYS A 508 12.16 18.43 -20.00
N LYS A 509 11.22 19.12 -20.68
CA LYS A 509 11.40 19.52 -22.08
C LYS A 509 12.59 20.47 -22.27
N GLU A 510 12.75 21.45 -21.38
CA GLU A 510 13.87 22.40 -21.40
C GLU A 510 15.23 21.75 -21.10
N SER A 511 15.24 20.55 -20.53
CA SER A 511 16.47 19.83 -20.17
C SER A 511 16.98 18.87 -21.24
N ILE A 512 16.22 18.69 -22.35
CA ILE A 512 16.56 17.74 -23.43
C ILE A 512 17.70 18.26 -24.34
N ASP A 513 17.88 19.60 -24.44
CA ASP A 513 18.68 20.20 -25.50
C ASP A 513 20.21 20.04 -25.30
N ASP A 514 20.69 19.62 -24.14
CA ASP A 514 22.12 19.42 -23.89
C ASP A 514 22.31 18.27 -22.86
N PRO A 515 22.13 17.00 -23.28
CA PRO A 515 22.24 15.86 -22.40
C PRO A 515 23.69 15.59 -21.99
N VAL A 516 23.89 15.25 -20.73
CA VAL A 516 25.18 14.88 -20.16
C VAL A 516 25.27 13.37 -20.01
N ARG A 517 26.39 12.78 -20.44
CA ARG A 517 26.69 11.37 -20.20
C ARG A 517 26.98 11.14 -18.72
N ASP A 518 26.25 10.24 -18.09
CA ASP A 518 26.33 9.92 -16.67
C ASP A 518 26.42 8.39 -16.47
N GLU A 519 27.62 7.92 -16.19
CA GLU A 519 27.93 6.51 -15.98
C GLU A 519 27.96 6.14 -14.49
N SER A 520 27.40 6.97 -13.61
CA SER A 520 27.46 6.75 -12.16
C SER A 520 26.93 5.38 -11.72
N LEU A 521 25.92 4.81 -12.43
CA LEU A 521 25.39 3.50 -12.16
C LEU A 521 26.37 2.37 -12.55
N TRP A 522 27.28 2.62 -13.50
CA TRP A 522 28.20 1.58 -14.01
C TRP A 522 29.21 1.06 -12.98
N LYS A 523 29.40 1.78 -11.88
CA LYS A 523 30.19 1.23 -10.76
C LYS A 523 29.60 -0.07 -10.17
N PHE A 524 28.34 -0.38 -10.49
CA PHE A 524 27.63 -1.59 -10.12
C PHE A 524 27.28 -2.49 -11.33
N LYS A 525 27.78 -2.16 -12.53
CA LYS A 525 27.37 -2.77 -13.80
C LYS A 525 27.37 -4.30 -13.74
N ASP A 526 28.54 -4.88 -13.42
CA ASP A 526 28.70 -6.32 -13.44
C ASP A 526 27.82 -7.02 -12.39
N GLU A 527 27.74 -6.44 -11.19
CA GLU A 527 26.90 -6.92 -10.09
C GLU A 527 25.39 -6.88 -10.45
N ILE A 528 24.92 -5.79 -11.10
CA ILE A 528 23.52 -5.68 -11.54
C ILE A 528 23.22 -6.73 -12.61
N VAL A 529 24.07 -6.87 -13.63
CA VAL A 529 23.86 -7.82 -14.74
C VAL A 529 23.85 -9.25 -14.23
N GLU A 530 24.79 -9.61 -13.34
CA GLU A 530 24.85 -10.93 -12.73
C GLU A 530 23.60 -11.23 -11.87
N ASN A 531 23.23 -10.30 -11.00
CA ASN A 531 22.05 -10.45 -10.16
C ASN A 531 20.76 -10.58 -10.97
N VAL A 532 20.59 -9.76 -12.02
CA VAL A 532 19.41 -9.83 -12.89
C VAL A 532 19.33 -11.18 -13.60
N ARG A 533 20.46 -11.71 -14.09
CA ARG A 533 20.50 -13.06 -14.70
C ARG A 533 20.09 -14.15 -13.70
N ASP A 534 20.68 -14.15 -12.52
CA ASP A 534 20.35 -15.11 -11.47
C ASP A 534 18.85 -15.04 -11.12
N VAL A 535 18.31 -13.84 -10.92
CA VAL A 535 16.92 -13.63 -10.58
C VAL A 535 15.97 -14.10 -11.69
N ILE A 536 16.27 -13.83 -12.96
CA ILE A 536 15.47 -14.33 -14.09
C ILE A 536 15.37 -15.86 -14.06
N GLU A 537 16.47 -16.56 -13.87
CA GLU A 537 16.49 -18.03 -13.78
C GLU A 537 15.69 -18.54 -12.57
N ARG A 538 15.80 -17.85 -11.43
CA ARG A 538 15.04 -18.20 -10.22
C ARG A 538 13.55 -17.94 -10.38
N ILE A 539 13.14 -16.83 -11.02
CA ILE A 539 11.74 -16.52 -11.33
C ILE A 539 11.18 -17.58 -12.29
N LYS A 540 11.91 -17.94 -13.34
CA LYS A 540 11.50 -18.99 -14.27
C LYS A 540 11.23 -20.31 -13.53
N LYS A 541 12.11 -20.69 -12.60
CA LYS A 541 11.91 -21.87 -11.75
C LYS A 541 10.72 -21.71 -10.80
N TYR A 542 10.58 -20.56 -10.15
CA TYR A 542 9.50 -20.24 -9.21
C TYR A 542 8.13 -20.30 -9.87
N THR A 543 8.01 -19.75 -11.08
CA THR A 543 6.78 -19.71 -11.89
C THR A 543 6.58 -20.93 -12.77
N LYS A 544 7.46 -21.94 -12.69
CA LYS A 544 7.45 -23.14 -13.53
C LYS A 544 7.43 -22.83 -15.04
N GLY A 545 8.09 -21.74 -15.44
CA GLY A 545 8.19 -21.29 -16.82
C GLY A 545 7.03 -20.42 -17.31
N GLU A 546 6.07 -20.06 -16.47
CA GLU A 546 5.00 -19.09 -16.84
C GLU A 546 5.57 -17.71 -17.18
N VAL A 547 6.66 -17.31 -16.51
CA VAL A 547 7.40 -16.08 -16.81
C VAL A 547 8.75 -16.47 -17.42
N ASP A 548 8.91 -16.24 -18.73
CA ASP A 548 10.15 -16.51 -19.48
C ASP A 548 10.74 -15.19 -20.00
N LEU A 549 11.54 -14.55 -19.15
CA LEU A 549 12.25 -13.33 -19.49
C LEU A 549 13.62 -13.67 -20.06
N LYS A 550 14.06 -12.88 -21.05
CA LYS A 550 15.37 -13.05 -21.69
C LYS A 550 16.12 -11.74 -21.74
N LEU A 551 17.42 -11.79 -21.52
CA LEU A 551 18.31 -10.67 -21.74
C LEU A 551 18.78 -10.68 -23.21
N GLU A 552 18.77 -9.50 -23.83
CA GLU A 552 19.25 -9.28 -25.19
C GLU A 552 20.72 -8.87 -25.12
N GLU A 553 21.60 -9.84 -25.29
CA GLU A 553 23.05 -9.59 -25.24
C GLU A 553 23.51 -8.68 -26.38
N VAL A 554 24.52 -7.87 -26.12
CA VAL A 554 25.25 -7.12 -27.14
C VAL A 554 26.25 -8.06 -27.79
N THR A 555 25.98 -8.50 -29.01
CA THR A 555 26.91 -9.27 -29.85
C THR A 555 28.08 -8.41 -30.32
#